data_59497953935182195cb84c70c3015649
#
_entry.id   59497953935182195cb84c70c3015649
#
_cell.length_a   1.000
_cell.length_b   1.000
_cell.length_c   1.000
_cell.angle_alpha   90.00
_cell.angle_beta   90.00
_cell.angle_gamma   90.00
#
_symmetry.space_group_name_H-M   'P 1'
#
loop_
_entity.id
_entity.type
_entity.pdbx_description
1 polymer ?
#
loop_
_entity_poly.entity_id
_entity_poly.type
_entity_poly.pdbx_seq_one_letter_code
_entity_poly.pdbx_strand_id
1 'polypeptide(L)'
;MPDEQAPAATATAPFLDALDRLDVGWTRTDAAGLPAVLADVVEPPAVGAPLPFEDLSLEGLDVALDPTPAQIEAARTGVTAAHMAIADYGSILIRSRPDATEAASLFSDRHVAVLRASDLVPDMTAALGRLGPALRERPTSTILATGPSATADMGALVKGAHGPMAVHVILVEDR
;
A
#
# COMPACT_ATOMS: atom_id res chain seq x y z
N MET A 1 0.41 28.49 -15.33
CA MET A 1 0.59 27.16 -14.71
C MET A 1 -0.78 26.63 -14.42
N PRO A 2 -1.28 25.57 -15.07
CA PRO A 2 -2.54 24.95 -14.67
C PRO A 2 -2.33 24.23 -13.33
N ASP A 3 -3.32 24.35 -12.49
CA ASP A 3 -3.41 23.83 -11.12
C ASP A 3 -3.25 22.30 -11.12
N GLU A 4 -2.11 21.81 -10.63
CA GLU A 4 -1.73 20.39 -10.63
C GLU A 4 -2.48 19.56 -9.54
N GLN A 5 -3.41 20.18 -8.81
CA GLN A 5 -4.16 19.53 -7.72
C GLN A 5 -5.53 18.96 -8.14
N ALA A 6 -6.00 19.21 -9.35
CA ALA A 6 -7.30 18.72 -9.85
C ALA A 6 -7.40 17.19 -10.08
N PRO A 7 -6.33 16.42 -10.40
CA PRO A 7 -6.46 14.98 -10.68
C PRO A 7 -6.73 14.10 -9.46
N ALA A 8 -6.21 14.42 -8.27
CA ALA A 8 -6.33 13.55 -7.09
C ALA A 8 -7.79 13.45 -6.59
N ALA A 9 -8.51 14.57 -6.48
CA ALA A 9 -9.90 14.58 -6.02
C ALA A 9 -10.84 13.81 -6.97
N THR A 10 -10.55 13.85 -8.28
CA THR A 10 -11.36 13.16 -9.30
C THR A 10 -11.07 11.64 -9.33
N ALA A 11 -9.89 11.21 -8.90
CA ALA A 11 -9.47 9.82 -8.92
C ALA A 11 -9.87 9.03 -7.65
N THR A 12 -10.23 9.72 -6.55
CA THR A 12 -10.51 9.06 -5.26
C THR A 12 -11.74 8.15 -5.33
N ALA A 13 -12.88 8.62 -5.83
CA ALA A 13 -14.09 7.79 -5.89
C ALA A 13 -13.90 6.57 -6.80
N PRO A 14 -13.39 6.67 -8.06
CA PRO A 14 -13.08 5.50 -8.87
C PRO A 14 -12.10 4.51 -8.22
N PHE A 15 -11.12 5.02 -7.45
CA PHE A 15 -10.18 4.17 -6.72
C PHE A 15 -10.89 3.35 -5.65
N LEU A 16 -11.71 3.96 -4.80
CA LEU A 16 -12.44 3.27 -3.74
C LEU A 16 -13.41 2.24 -4.32
N ASP A 17 -14.12 2.59 -5.40
CA ASP A 17 -14.98 1.64 -6.13
C ASP A 17 -14.18 0.45 -6.68
N ALA A 18 -12.94 0.67 -7.10
CA ALA A 18 -12.07 -0.41 -7.57
C ALA A 18 -11.60 -1.30 -6.40
N LEU A 19 -11.27 -0.73 -5.25
CA LEU A 19 -10.93 -1.48 -4.04
C LEU A 19 -12.09 -2.37 -3.58
N ASP A 20 -13.33 -1.85 -3.60
CA ASP A 20 -14.53 -2.62 -3.26
C ASP A 20 -14.70 -3.84 -4.18
N ARG A 21 -14.51 -3.66 -5.51
CA ARG A 21 -14.57 -4.77 -6.48
C ARG A 21 -13.50 -5.84 -6.26
N LEU A 22 -12.36 -5.46 -5.68
CA LEU A 22 -11.22 -6.35 -5.40
C LEU A 22 -11.28 -7.01 -4.02
N ASP A 23 -12.33 -6.75 -3.23
CA ASP A 23 -12.43 -7.21 -1.83
C ASP A 23 -11.26 -6.68 -0.98
N VAL A 24 -10.85 -5.43 -1.21
CA VAL A 24 -9.82 -4.70 -0.47
C VAL A 24 -10.49 -3.77 0.53
N GLY A 25 -10.15 -3.93 1.82
CA GLY A 25 -10.61 -2.99 2.85
C GLY A 25 -9.98 -1.61 2.65
N TRP A 26 -10.69 -0.56 3.05
CA TRP A 26 -10.11 0.78 3.02
C TRP A 26 -10.66 1.67 4.13
N THR A 27 -9.85 2.64 4.53
CA THR A 27 -10.22 3.68 5.50
C THR A 27 -9.68 5.02 5.03
N ARG A 28 -10.47 6.08 5.16
CA ARG A 28 -10.07 7.46 4.90
C ARG A 28 -9.75 8.15 6.21
N THR A 29 -8.68 8.92 6.23
CA THR A 29 -8.27 9.69 7.42
C THR A 29 -7.45 10.91 6.98
N ASP A 30 -7.17 11.79 7.90
CA ASP A 30 -6.13 12.81 7.77
C ASP A 30 -4.83 12.32 8.47
N ALA A 31 -3.76 13.08 8.36
CA ALA A 31 -2.49 12.74 8.99
C ALA A 31 -2.60 12.63 10.52
N ALA A 32 -3.43 13.46 11.15
CA ALA A 32 -3.61 13.46 12.61
C ALA A 32 -4.36 12.21 13.10
N GLY A 33 -5.30 11.69 12.30
CA GLY A 33 -6.07 10.49 12.60
C GLY A 33 -5.36 9.18 12.28
N LEU A 34 -4.27 9.21 11.48
CA LEU A 34 -3.57 8.01 11.03
C LEU A 34 -3.15 7.06 12.16
N PRO A 35 -2.57 7.51 13.30
CA PRO A 35 -2.21 6.61 14.39
C PRO A 35 -3.41 5.85 14.98
N ALA A 36 -4.56 6.49 15.11
CA ALA A 36 -5.76 5.85 15.62
C ALA A 36 -6.31 4.80 14.64
N VAL A 37 -6.32 5.10 13.35
CA VAL A 37 -6.72 4.16 12.29
C VAL A 37 -5.77 2.96 12.24
N LEU A 38 -4.46 3.18 12.33
CA LEU A 38 -3.48 2.09 12.36
C LEU A 38 -3.69 1.19 13.59
N ALA A 39 -3.96 1.76 14.77
CA ALA A 39 -4.24 0.99 15.97
C ALA A 39 -5.50 0.11 15.85
N ASP A 40 -6.47 0.53 15.03
CA ASP A 40 -7.71 -0.21 14.79
C ASP A 40 -7.54 -1.33 13.74
N VAL A 41 -6.77 -1.10 12.67
CA VAL A 41 -6.67 -2.04 11.54
C VAL A 41 -5.48 -3.00 11.63
N VAL A 42 -4.46 -2.70 12.45
CA VAL A 42 -3.25 -3.51 12.58
C VAL A 42 -3.46 -4.59 13.65
N GLU A 43 -3.35 -5.83 13.22
CA GLU A 43 -3.43 -7.00 14.10
C GLU A 43 -2.00 -7.49 14.45
N PRO A 44 -1.60 -7.51 15.73
CA PRO A 44 -0.30 -8.02 16.13
C PRO A 44 -0.21 -9.56 16.02
N PRO A 45 1.00 -10.12 15.85
CA PRO A 45 2.27 -9.42 15.67
C PRO A 45 2.34 -8.70 14.31
N ALA A 46 2.90 -7.48 14.32
CA ALA A 46 2.97 -6.66 13.13
C ALA A 46 4.41 -6.25 12.80
N VAL A 47 4.71 -6.22 11.51
CA VAL A 47 5.99 -5.77 10.96
C VAL A 47 5.74 -4.65 9.96
N GLY A 48 6.76 -3.85 9.68
CA GLY A 48 6.62 -2.78 8.71
C GLY A 48 7.95 -2.20 8.30
N ALA A 49 7.89 -1.19 7.44
CA ALA A 49 9.02 -0.36 7.08
C ALA A 49 8.71 1.10 7.41
N PRO A 50 9.73 1.92 7.71
CA PRO A 50 9.54 3.34 7.92
C PRO A 50 8.82 3.97 6.73
N LEU A 51 7.78 4.75 7.00
CA LEU A 51 7.08 5.47 5.93
C LEU A 51 8.01 6.56 5.36
N PRO A 52 8.15 6.66 4.03
CA PRO A 52 9.03 7.63 3.40
C PRO A 52 8.36 9.02 3.28
N PHE A 53 7.56 9.38 4.27
CA PHE A 53 6.82 10.63 4.36
C PHE A 53 7.32 11.39 5.60
N GLU A 54 7.63 12.68 5.46
CA GLU A 54 8.24 13.47 6.54
C GLU A 54 7.34 13.61 7.77
N ASP A 55 6.03 13.57 7.58
CA ASP A 55 5.01 13.85 8.58
C ASP A 55 4.10 12.66 8.94
N LEU A 56 4.38 11.49 8.38
CA LEU A 56 3.67 10.25 8.71
C LEU A 56 4.66 9.22 9.23
N SER A 57 4.40 8.65 10.40
CA SER A 57 5.31 7.70 11.04
C SER A 57 4.55 6.51 11.63
N LEU A 58 5.23 5.37 11.70
CA LEU A 58 4.81 4.18 12.45
C LEU A 58 5.47 4.10 13.83
N GLU A 59 6.32 5.07 14.19
CA GLU A 59 6.98 5.10 15.50
C GLU A 59 5.95 5.20 16.64
N GLY A 60 6.18 4.43 17.69
CA GLY A 60 5.27 4.40 18.86
C GLY A 60 4.07 3.45 18.70
N LEU A 61 3.90 2.82 17.53
CA LEU A 61 2.93 1.76 17.30
C LEU A 61 3.57 0.38 17.56
N ASP A 62 2.75 -0.63 17.83
CA ASP A 62 3.19 -2.02 18.01
C ASP A 62 3.51 -2.68 16.66
N VAL A 63 4.48 -2.09 15.95
CA VAL A 63 4.96 -2.51 14.62
C VAL A 63 6.48 -2.58 14.64
N ALA A 64 7.06 -3.74 14.37
CA ALA A 64 8.52 -3.90 14.24
C ALA A 64 9.00 -3.29 12.90
N LEU A 65 9.81 -2.22 12.97
CA LEU A 65 10.27 -1.47 11.77
C LEU A 65 11.58 -1.99 11.16
N ASP A 66 12.32 -2.79 11.89
CA ASP A 66 13.52 -3.51 11.41
C ASP A 66 13.38 -4.99 11.81
N PRO A 67 12.37 -5.70 11.24
CA PRO A 67 12.03 -7.03 11.69
C PRO A 67 13.09 -8.06 11.28
N THR A 68 13.36 -8.98 12.19
CA THR A 68 14.11 -10.20 11.88
C THR A 68 13.28 -11.12 10.97
N PRO A 69 13.92 -12.08 10.25
CA PRO A 69 13.19 -13.07 9.44
C PRO A 69 12.12 -13.84 10.24
N ALA A 70 12.39 -14.18 11.51
CA ALA A 70 11.43 -14.86 12.36
C ALA A 70 10.20 -13.99 12.71
N GLN A 71 10.39 -12.67 12.86
CA GLN A 71 9.29 -11.74 13.06
C GLN A 71 8.44 -11.58 11.80
N ILE A 72 9.07 -11.55 10.62
CA ILE A 72 8.36 -11.51 9.34
C ILE A 72 7.51 -12.78 9.16
N GLU A 73 8.07 -13.96 9.44
CA GLU A 73 7.37 -15.24 9.34
C GLU A 73 6.16 -15.33 10.30
N ALA A 74 6.27 -14.72 11.48
CA ALA A 74 5.22 -14.73 12.50
C ALA A 74 4.18 -13.60 12.30
N ALA A 75 4.41 -12.68 11.36
CA ALA A 75 3.60 -11.47 11.25
C ALA A 75 2.20 -11.74 10.71
N ARG A 76 1.19 -11.27 11.44
CA ARG A 76 -0.20 -11.20 10.94
C ARG A 76 -0.41 -10.00 10.04
N THR A 77 0.20 -8.85 10.39
CA THR A 77 0.06 -7.62 9.61
C THR A 77 1.41 -7.09 9.17
N GLY A 78 1.51 -6.77 7.88
CA GLY A 78 2.62 -6.00 7.32
C GLY A 78 2.16 -4.59 6.97
N VAL A 79 2.85 -3.56 7.46
CA VAL A 79 2.49 -2.15 7.20
C VAL A 79 3.55 -1.50 6.34
N THR A 80 3.15 -0.95 5.19
CA THR A 80 4.07 -0.25 4.28
C THR A 80 3.46 1.02 3.69
N ALA A 81 4.29 1.85 3.08
CA ALA A 81 3.80 2.92 2.23
C ALA A 81 3.40 2.39 0.84
N ALA A 82 2.28 2.88 0.31
CA ALA A 82 2.02 2.89 -1.11
C ALA A 82 2.56 4.21 -1.69
N HIS A 83 3.54 4.13 -2.60
CA HIS A 83 4.18 5.30 -3.19
C HIS A 83 3.35 5.95 -4.30
N MET A 84 2.35 5.25 -4.76
CA MET A 84 1.38 5.66 -5.77
C MET A 84 0.21 4.68 -5.76
N ALA A 85 -0.95 5.11 -6.22
CA ALA A 85 -2.04 4.19 -6.56
C ALA A 85 -2.67 4.57 -7.90
N ILE A 86 -3.28 3.59 -8.58
CA ILE A 86 -3.89 3.73 -9.90
C ILE A 86 -5.40 3.48 -9.76
N ALA A 87 -6.18 4.53 -9.99
CA ALA A 87 -7.61 4.51 -9.70
C ALA A 87 -8.38 3.48 -10.52
N ASP A 88 -8.16 3.39 -11.82
CA ASP A 88 -8.89 2.48 -12.72
C ASP A 88 -8.77 1.01 -12.33
N TYR A 89 -7.62 0.62 -11.76
CA TYR A 89 -7.29 -0.75 -11.41
C TYR A 89 -7.48 -1.06 -9.92
N GLY A 90 -7.52 -0.07 -9.04
CA GLY A 90 -7.38 -0.29 -7.60
C GLY A 90 -6.00 -0.82 -7.21
N SER A 91 -5.00 -0.56 -8.05
CA SER A 91 -3.62 -1.03 -7.81
C SER A 91 -2.87 -0.05 -6.92
N ILE A 92 -2.06 -0.58 -6.01
CA ILE A 92 -1.08 0.18 -5.24
C ILE A 92 0.32 -0.13 -5.72
N LEU A 93 1.21 0.86 -5.65
CA LEU A 93 2.59 0.74 -6.08
C LEU A 93 3.51 0.73 -4.86
N ILE A 94 4.25 -0.37 -4.70
CA ILE A 94 5.24 -0.57 -3.65
C ILE A 94 6.61 -0.49 -4.32
N ARG A 95 7.52 0.33 -3.77
CA ARG A 95 8.91 0.37 -4.23
C ARG A 95 9.74 -0.62 -3.43
N SER A 96 10.45 -1.50 -4.11
CA SER A 96 11.46 -2.33 -3.48
C SER A 96 12.59 -1.44 -2.91
N ARG A 97 12.92 -1.65 -1.65
CA ARG A 97 13.91 -0.89 -0.90
C ARG A 97 14.80 -1.89 -0.14
N PRO A 98 16.02 -1.50 0.27
CA PRO A 98 16.88 -2.36 1.09
C PRO A 98 16.42 -2.44 2.57
N ASP A 99 15.15 -2.19 2.83
CA ASP A 99 14.49 -2.34 4.12
C ASP A 99 13.44 -3.47 4.05
N ALA A 100 12.63 -3.63 5.10
CA ALA A 100 11.62 -4.68 5.18
C ALA A 100 10.36 -4.43 4.31
N THR A 101 10.29 -3.37 3.49
CA THR A 101 9.06 -2.98 2.75
C THR A 101 8.49 -4.13 1.93
N GLU A 102 9.32 -4.78 1.11
CA GLU A 102 8.86 -5.87 0.24
C GLU A 102 8.43 -7.09 1.05
N ALA A 103 9.24 -7.49 2.04
CA ALA A 103 8.95 -8.63 2.88
C ALA A 103 7.69 -8.44 3.72
N ALA A 104 7.50 -7.27 4.33
CA ALA A 104 6.30 -6.93 5.10
C ALA A 104 5.03 -6.94 4.23
N SER A 105 5.12 -6.52 2.97
CA SER A 105 3.98 -6.52 2.04
C SER A 105 3.60 -7.91 1.53
N LEU A 106 4.55 -8.85 1.48
CA LEU A 106 4.35 -10.16 0.82
C LEU A 106 4.12 -11.32 1.79
N PHE A 107 4.77 -11.32 2.96
CA PHE A 107 4.80 -12.49 3.83
C PHE A 107 3.82 -12.44 5.00
N SER A 108 3.19 -11.29 5.26
CA SER A 108 2.14 -11.18 6.28
C SER A 108 0.78 -11.69 5.77
N ASP A 109 -0.08 -12.13 6.68
CA ASP A 109 -1.45 -12.54 6.36
C ASP A 109 -2.27 -11.38 5.78
N ARG A 110 -2.09 -10.18 6.35
CA ARG A 110 -2.73 -8.93 5.92
C ARG A 110 -1.67 -7.88 5.58
N HIS A 111 -1.83 -7.23 4.44
CA HIS A 111 -1.04 -6.06 4.07
C HIS A 111 -1.85 -4.78 4.30
N VAL A 112 -1.35 -3.87 5.13
CA VAL A 112 -1.89 -2.52 5.35
C VAL A 112 -1.00 -1.51 4.61
N ALA A 113 -1.56 -0.83 3.63
CA ALA A 113 -0.85 0.13 2.80
C ALA A 113 -1.29 1.56 3.13
N VAL A 114 -0.35 2.41 3.55
CA VAL A 114 -0.59 3.85 3.80
C VAL A 114 -0.35 4.61 2.50
N LEU A 115 -1.38 5.26 1.97
CA LEU A 115 -1.39 6.00 0.71
C LEU A 115 -1.75 7.47 0.96
N ARG A 116 -0.99 8.41 0.41
CA ARG A 116 -1.39 9.81 0.37
C ARG A 116 -2.33 10.06 -0.81
N ALA A 117 -3.36 10.86 -0.63
CA ALA A 117 -4.28 11.21 -1.72
C ALA A 117 -3.58 11.90 -2.90
N SER A 118 -2.53 12.69 -2.64
CA SER A 118 -1.69 13.32 -3.67
C SER A 118 -0.90 12.33 -4.54
N ASP A 119 -0.77 11.08 -4.11
CA ASP A 119 -0.08 10.01 -4.85
C ASP A 119 -1.03 9.14 -5.68
N LEU A 120 -2.32 9.47 -5.70
CA LEU A 120 -3.32 8.80 -6.52
C LEU A 120 -3.29 9.36 -7.95
N VAL A 121 -3.19 8.47 -8.93
CA VAL A 121 -3.27 8.80 -10.35
C VAL A 121 -4.45 8.11 -11.03
N PRO A 122 -5.04 8.70 -12.08
CA PRO A 122 -6.26 8.15 -12.68
C PRO A 122 -6.05 6.80 -13.37
N ASP A 123 -4.96 6.63 -14.08
CA ASP A 123 -4.75 5.50 -14.99
C ASP A 123 -3.27 5.08 -15.09
N MET A 124 -3.03 4.00 -15.81
CA MET A 124 -1.67 3.46 -16.07
C MET A 124 -0.80 4.42 -16.88
N THR A 125 -1.36 5.20 -17.77
CA THR A 125 -0.61 6.16 -18.59
C THR A 125 0.00 7.24 -17.71
N ALA A 126 -0.80 7.80 -16.79
CA ALA A 126 -0.35 8.77 -15.80
C ALA A 126 0.70 8.15 -14.86
N ALA A 127 0.47 6.90 -14.41
CA ALA A 127 1.41 6.18 -13.55
C ALA A 127 2.78 5.99 -14.24
N LEU A 128 2.81 5.49 -15.45
CA LEU A 128 4.04 5.29 -16.20
C LEU A 128 4.74 6.61 -16.56
N GLY A 129 3.97 7.66 -16.85
CA GLY A 129 4.50 9.01 -17.04
C GLY A 129 5.24 9.52 -15.80
N ARG A 130 4.67 9.31 -14.60
CA ARG A 130 5.26 9.70 -13.31
C ARG A 130 6.47 8.84 -12.92
N LEU A 131 6.43 7.53 -13.22
CA LEU A 131 7.51 6.59 -12.89
C LEU A 131 8.69 6.66 -13.85
N GLY A 132 8.45 6.92 -15.16
CA GLY A 132 9.43 6.79 -16.22
C GLY A 132 10.74 7.57 -15.97
N PRO A 133 10.73 8.82 -15.52
CA PRO A 133 11.94 9.55 -15.18
C PRO A 133 12.77 8.86 -14.09
N ALA A 134 12.15 8.49 -12.98
CA ALA A 134 12.84 7.85 -11.86
C ALA A 134 13.46 6.49 -12.25
N LEU A 135 12.78 5.69 -13.08
CA LEU A 135 13.28 4.40 -13.55
C LEU A 135 14.47 4.55 -14.51
N ARG A 136 14.56 5.67 -15.26
CA ARG A 136 15.71 5.95 -16.14
C ARG A 136 16.95 6.40 -15.36
N GLU A 137 16.75 7.14 -14.27
CA GLU A 137 17.84 7.65 -13.45
C GLU A 137 18.52 6.55 -12.64
N ARG A 138 17.73 5.60 -12.12
CA ARG A 138 18.24 4.52 -11.27
C ARG A 138 17.40 3.26 -11.47
N PRO A 139 18.03 2.13 -11.82
CA PRO A 139 17.34 0.84 -11.84
C PRO A 139 16.76 0.55 -10.45
N THR A 140 15.46 0.31 -10.39
CA THR A 140 14.74 -0.04 -9.17
C THR A 140 13.62 -0.99 -9.49
N SER A 141 13.28 -1.86 -8.57
CA SER A 141 12.10 -2.72 -8.68
C SER A 141 10.88 -2.00 -8.11
N THR A 142 9.77 -2.17 -8.79
CA THR A 142 8.48 -1.60 -8.41
C THR A 142 7.41 -2.66 -8.60
N ILE A 143 6.63 -2.89 -7.56
CA ILE A 143 5.56 -3.89 -7.54
C ILE A 143 4.23 -3.15 -7.68
N LEU A 144 3.42 -3.54 -8.66
CA LEU A 144 2.01 -3.15 -8.76
C LEU A 144 1.18 -4.28 -8.14
N ALA A 145 0.64 -4.03 -6.94
CA ALA A 145 -0.22 -4.98 -6.25
C ALA A 145 -1.69 -4.59 -6.47
N THR A 146 -2.49 -5.54 -6.97
CA THR A 146 -3.90 -5.34 -7.29
C THR A 146 -4.74 -6.35 -6.52
N GLY A 147 -5.24 -5.92 -5.36
CA GLY A 147 -6.01 -6.77 -4.47
C GLY A 147 -5.19 -7.83 -3.70
N PRO A 148 -5.86 -8.71 -2.96
CA PRO A 148 -5.26 -9.82 -2.23
C PRO A 148 -4.62 -10.85 -3.16
N SER A 149 -3.61 -11.57 -2.65
CA SER A 149 -3.04 -12.71 -3.38
C SER A 149 -4.09 -13.79 -3.62
N ALA A 150 -4.27 -14.20 -4.88
CA ALA A 150 -5.19 -15.26 -5.26
C ALA A 150 -4.66 -16.06 -6.45
N THR A 151 -4.84 -17.37 -6.43
CA THR A 151 -4.55 -18.26 -7.55
C THR A 151 -5.66 -19.28 -7.72
N ALA A 152 -5.89 -19.72 -8.96
CA ALA A 152 -6.87 -20.75 -9.32
C ALA A 152 -6.20 -22.02 -9.89
N ASP A 153 -4.87 -22.13 -9.81
CA ASP A 153 -4.11 -23.23 -10.42
C ASP A 153 -4.46 -24.62 -9.85
N MET A 154 -5.03 -24.64 -8.65
CA MET A 154 -5.45 -25.87 -7.98
C MET A 154 -6.94 -26.25 -8.24
N GLY A 155 -7.60 -25.62 -9.23
CA GLY A 155 -8.99 -25.89 -9.59
C GLY A 155 -10.03 -25.15 -8.72
N ALA A 156 -9.64 -24.56 -7.61
CA ALA A 156 -10.44 -23.66 -6.79
C ALA A 156 -9.66 -22.39 -6.50
N LEU A 157 -10.35 -21.26 -6.24
CA LEU A 157 -9.71 -20.02 -5.86
C LEU A 157 -9.07 -20.18 -4.47
N VAL A 158 -7.76 -20.07 -4.40
CA VAL A 158 -6.97 -20.08 -3.14
C VAL A 158 -6.43 -18.69 -2.90
N LYS A 159 -6.78 -18.09 -1.76
CA LYS A 159 -6.22 -16.80 -1.31
C LYS A 159 -4.96 -17.03 -0.46
N GLY A 160 -4.00 -16.13 -0.55
CA GLY A 160 -2.83 -16.14 0.32
C GLY A 160 -1.70 -17.11 -0.06
N ALA A 161 -1.77 -17.79 -1.21
CA ALA A 161 -0.74 -18.77 -1.60
C ALA A 161 0.62 -18.12 -1.94
N HIS A 162 0.63 -16.90 -2.46
CA HIS A 162 1.81 -16.19 -2.94
C HIS A 162 1.87 -14.72 -2.48
N GLY A 163 1.23 -14.40 -1.35
CA GLY A 163 1.17 -13.05 -0.81
C GLY A 163 0.03 -12.93 0.21
N PRO A 164 -0.33 -11.72 0.65
CA PRO A 164 -1.30 -11.51 1.71
C PRO A 164 -2.69 -12.00 1.33
N MET A 165 -3.38 -12.66 2.28
CA MET A 165 -4.79 -13.09 2.14
C MET A 165 -5.76 -11.92 2.12
N ALA A 166 -5.39 -10.81 2.76
CA ALA A 166 -6.18 -9.58 2.84
C ALA A 166 -5.30 -8.35 2.61
N VAL A 167 -5.89 -7.32 2.02
CA VAL A 167 -5.26 -6.02 1.83
C VAL A 167 -6.17 -4.95 2.40
N HIS A 168 -5.58 -3.95 3.06
CA HIS A 168 -6.29 -2.77 3.55
C HIS A 168 -5.52 -1.50 3.16
N VAL A 169 -6.20 -0.55 2.54
CA VAL A 169 -5.61 0.74 2.14
C VAL A 169 -6.07 1.83 3.09
N ILE A 170 -5.12 2.54 3.70
CA ILE A 170 -5.41 3.76 4.47
C ILE A 170 -5.09 4.95 3.58
N LEU A 171 -6.13 5.68 3.17
CA LEU A 171 -6.01 6.89 2.36
C LEU A 171 -5.92 8.13 3.26
N VAL A 172 -4.75 8.77 3.27
CA VAL A 172 -4.50 10.02 3.99
C VAL A 172 -4.83 11.19 3.08
N GLU A 173 -5.95 11.87 3.36
CA GLU A 173 -6.59 12.79 2.42
C GLU A 173 -5.98 14.18 2.38
N ASP A 174 -5.35 14.61 3.45
CA ASP A 174 -4.72 15.92 3.57
C ASP A 174 -3.22 15.92 3.17
N ARG A 175 -2.78 14.86 2.48
CA ARG A 175 -1.40 14.66 2.03
C ARG A 175 -1.33 14.24 0.57
#